data_36b94a7714601973dba8534dab684d2f
#
_entry.id   36b94a7714601973dba8534dab684d2f
#
_cell.length_a   1.000
_cell.length_b   1.000
_cell.length_c   1.000
_cell.angle_alpha   90.00
_cell.angle_beta   90.00
_cell.angle_gamma   90.00
#
_symmetry.space_group_name_H-M   'P 1'
#
loop_
_entity.id
_entity.type
_entity.pdbx_description
1 polymer ?
#
loop_
_entity_poly.entity_id
_entity_poly.type
_entity_poly.pdbx_seq_one_letter_code
_entity_poly.pdbx_strand_id
1 'polypeptide(L)'
;MANAPLQSADTDHTWSRCHAVVLAGGSGTRLWPLSRTQLPKQFLSLNGDQSLLQQTISRVTDILPAQRTWIVTNEEHVFEVSKQLQDMDPDLQEQIISEPLGRNTLPAIILGLDRIVDIDPQAVVAVFPSDHLIHDLAMWRGAMAKAYELAVQEWFVTFGITPTSPETGYGYIARGDDLGHGCYQVQCFIEKPDLPTARNFLQTGGYFWNSGMFLFSLPAFLHALQELQPEYWDWWQTRQEQPLTHVYSSLPSQSVDYGIMEKVRKQAVVPSDFGWDDLGNWEAVYRLGQKDEFGCVCQGDVLAQDCQGSLFFSQGGKLAVTGMHNTIVVQTRDATLVCPIDQVQSVKNLVSSLKKEGSHLVEAHVTVNRPWGSYTVLEEGRFHKIKRICVHPGASLSIQMHHHRCEHWVIIQGTAWIRLQNKQFLCPENQTVDIPRATIHQLANPGKIPVEIIEIQSGSYLEEDDIVRFTDWPQAKETDEDAWSTKTGHGCDSKIQSRISQD
;
A
#
# COMPACT_ATOMS: atom_id res chain seq x y z
N MET A 1 -4.31 -49.96 -0.42
CA MET A 1 -3.05 -49.56 0.25
C MET A 1 -3.08 -48.06 0.37
N ALA A 2 -3.29 -47.60 1.59
CA ALA A 2 -3.48 -46.19 1.90
C ALA A 2 -2.13 -45.46 1.86
N ASN A 3 -2.04 -44.36 1.10
CA ASN A 3 -0.91 -43.44 1.13
C ASN A 3 -0.89 -42.75 2.49
N ALA A 4 0.17 -43.01 3.26
CA ALA A 4 0.48 -42.26 4.45
C ALA A 4 0.85 -40.81 4.08
N PRO A 5 0.45 -39.80 4.87
CA PRO A 5 0.88 -38.43 4.65
C PRO A 5 2.39 -38.34 4.91
N LEU A 6 3.10 -37.66 4.00
CA LEU A 6 4.50 -37.25 4.19
C LEU A 6 4.57 -36.41 5.47
N GLN A 7 5.27 -36.94 6.48
CA GLN A 7 5.60 -36.23 7.69
C GLN A 7 6.38 -34.95 7.33
N SER A 8 5.95 -33.83 7.86
CA SER A 8 6.67 -32.56 7.86
C SER A 8 8.04 -32.78 8.53
N ALA A 9 9.09 -32.92 7.71
CA ALA A 9 10.47 -33.00 8.21
C ALA A 9 10.88 -31.62 8.75
N ASP A 10 11.30 -31.61 10.00
CA ASP A 10 12.15 -30.63 10.73
C ASP A 10 12.48 -29.31 9.99
N THR A 11 11.51 -28.43 9.80
CA THR A 11 11.73 -27.06 9.35
C THR A 11 12.15 -26.13 10.51
N ASP A 12 11.99 -26.56 11.75
CA ASP A 12 12.14 -25.73 12.95
C ASP A 12 13.61 -25.42 13.34
N HIS A 13 14.59 -26.21 12.90
CA HIS A 13 15.98 -25.98 13.25
C HIS A 13 16.79 -25.16 12.25
N THR A 14 16.37 -25.13 10.98
CA THR A 14 17.11 -24.47 9.89
C THR A 14 17.09 -22.96 10.00
N TRP A 15 15.99 -22.36 10.47
CA TRP A 15 15.74 -20.92 10.47
C TRP A 15 15.68 -20.30 11.89
N SER A 16 16.25 -20.98 12.89
CA SER A 16 16.04 -20.64 14.31
C SER A 16 16.41 -19.20 14.69
N ARG A 17 17.32 -18.57 13.96
CA ARG A 17 17.76 -17.18 14.16
C ARG A 17 17.40 -16.25 13.00
N CYS A 18 16.55 -16.69 12.09
CA CYS A 18 16.14 -15.84 10.97
C CYS A 18 14.93 -14.98 11.34
N HIS A 19 14.99 -13.70 11.01
CA HIS A 19 13.90 -12.75 11.05
C HIS A 19 13.69 -12.16 9.68
N ALA A 20 12.45 -11.86 9.32
CA ALA A 20 12.11 -11.18 8.08
C ALA A 20 11.74 -9.71 8.33
N VAL A 21 12.17 -8.82 7.44
CA VAL A 21 11.70 -7.43 7.33
C VAL A 21 11.06 -7.27 5.96
N VAL A 22 9.74 -7.14 5.94
CA VAL A 22 8.95 -6.94 4.71
C VAL A 22 8.69 -5.45 4.52
N LEU A 23 9.18 -4.90 3.42
CA LEU A 23 9.08 -3.47 3.11
C LEU A 23 7.78 -3.19 2.33
N ALA A 24 6.83 -2.51 2.95
CA ALA A 24 5.51 -2.21 2.40
C ALA A 24 5.25 -0.69 2.24
N GLY A 25 6.29 0.12 2.02
CA GLY A 25 6.25 1.59 2.00
C GLY A 25 6.26 2.26 0.63
N GLY A 26 6.30 1.53 -0.49
CA GLY A 26 6.38 2.09 -1.83
C GLY A 26 5.09 2.76 -2.32
N SER A 27 5.19 3.85 -3.11
CA SER A 27 4.02 4.56 -3.68
C SER A 27 3.48 4.00 -5.00
N GLY A 28 4.18 3.09 -5.65
CA GLY A 28 3.80 2.21 -6.76
C GLY A 28 2.81 2.71 -7.83
N THR A 29 2.91 3.97 -8.31
CA THR A 29 1.89 4.59 -9.20
C THR A 29 1.96 4.16 -10.68
N ARG A 30 2.90 3.31 -11.09
CA ARG A 30 3.08 2.87 -12.49
C ARG A 30 1.96 1.97 -13.01
N LEU A 31 1.16 1.38 -12.11
CA LEU A 31 -0.03 0.61 -12.45
C LEU A 31 -1.32 1.45 -12.37
N TRP A 32 -1.20 2.78 -12.54
CA TRP A 32 -2.37 3.62 -12.71
C TRP A 32 -3.21 3.13 -13.91
N PRO A 33 -4.54 3.11 -13.83
CA PRO A 33 -5.41 3.69 -12.82
C PRO A 33 -5.73 2.78 -11.62
N LEU A 34 -5.16 1.58 -11.54
CA LEU A 34 -5.43 0.66 -10.45
C LEU A 34 -4.65 1.04 -9.17
N SER A 35 -3.38 1.43 -9.32
CA SER A 35 -2.60 1.96 -8.19
C SER A 35 -2.86 3.45 -7.98
N ARG A 36 -2.94 3.85 -6.73
CA ARG A 36 -3.10 5.23 -6.24
C ARG A 36 -2.13 5.48 -5.09
N THR A 37 -1.91 6.72 -4.71
CA THR A 37 -1.07 7.03 -3.54
C THR A 37 -1.60 6.34 -2.28
N GLN A 38 -2.92 6.35 -2.04
CA GLN A 38 -3.54 5.67 -0.89
C GLN A 38 -3.74 4.16 -1.08
N LEU A 39 -3.60 3.64 -2.29
CA LEU A 39 -3.65 2.20 -2.60
C LEU A 39 -2.52 1.85 -3.56
N PRO A 40 -1.25 1.83 -3.10
CA PRO A 40 -0.11 1.49 -3.94
C PRO A 40 -0.09 0.01 -4.33
N LYS A 41 0.82 -0.33 -5.24
CA LYS A 41 0.93 -1.61 -5.95
C LYS A 41 0.89 -2.83 -5.02
N GLN A 42 1.56 -2.79 -3.90
CA GLN A 42 1.65 -3.93 -2.96
C GLN A 42 0.30 -4.37 -2.41
N PHE A 43 -0.70 -3.49 -2.40
CA PHE A 43 -2.05 -3.80 -1.94
C PHE A 43 -3.00 -4.30 -3.04
N LEU A 44 -2.51 -4.41 -4.28
CA LEU A 44 -3.32 -4.83 -5.42
C LEU A 44 -3.28 -6.36 -5.60
N SER A 45 -4.44 -6.93 -5.92
CA SER A 45 -4.60 -8.32 -6.35
C SER A 45 -4.51 -8.36 -7.89
N LEU A 46 -3.30 -8.55 -8.43
CA LEU A 46 -3.03 -8.54 -9.87
C LEU A 46 -3.05 -9.94 -10.49
N ASN A 47 -2.84 -10.97 -9.66
CA ASN A 47 -2.80 -12.36 -10.08
C ASN A 47 -3.46 -13.24 -9.01
N GLY A 48 -4.78 -13.42 -9.12
CA GLY A 48 -5.59 -14.14 -8.13
C GLY A 48 -6.25 -13.24 -7.09
N ASP A 49 -6.68 -13.82 -5.95
CA ASP A 49 -7.47 -13.13 -4.94
C ASP A 49 -6.63 -12.42 -3.86
N GLN A 50 -5.36 -12.80 -3.73
CA GLN A 50 -4.45 -12.21 -2.75
C GLN A 50 -3.69 -11.01 -3.33
N SER A 51 -3.50 -9.98 -2.51
CA SER A 51 -2.61 -8.88 -2.84
C SER A 51 -1.14 -9.33 -2.88
N LEU A 52 -0.27 -8.52 -3.48
CA LEU A 52 1.16 -8.82 -3.50
C LEU A 52 1.77 -8.86 -2.10
N LEU A 53 1.29 -8.00 -1.19
CA LEU A 53 1.67 -8.05 0.22
C LEU A 53 1.27 -9.38 0.85
N GLN A 54 0.01 -9.81 0.69
CA GLN A 54 -0.48 -11.08 1.22
C GLN A 54 0.30 -12.27 0.67
N GLN A 55 0.61 -12.29 -0.64
CA GLN A 55 1.44 -13.31 -1.26
C GLN A 55 2.86 -13.32 -0.69
N THR A 56 3.44 -12.14 -0.42
CA THR A 56 4.75 -12.02 0.20
C THR A 56 4.75 -12.55 1.62
N ILE A 57 3.79 -12.15 2.43
CA ILE A 57 3.66 -12.61 3.81
C ILE A 57 3.42 -14.13 3.84
N SER A 58 2.51 -14.68 3.00
CA SER A 58 2.25 -16.12 2.94
C SER A 58 3.54 -16.93 2.70
N ARG A 59 4.36 -16.55 1.70
CA ARG A 59 5.61 -17.27 1.42
C ARG A 59 6.66 -17.13 2.52
N VAL A 60 6.69 -15.99 3.23
CA VAL A 60 7.60 -15.76 4.36
C VAL A 60 7.16 -16.58 5.57
N THR A 61 5.87 -16.58 5.90
CA THR A 61 5.33 -17.31 7.05
C THR A 61 5.29 -18.83 6.83
N ASP A 62 5.45 -19.30 5.61
CA ASP A 62 5.70 -20.72 5.30
C ASP A 62 7.05 -21.24 5.83
N ILE A 63 8.02 -20.36 6.10
CA ILE A 63 9.36 -20.72 6.57
C ILE A 63 9.73 -20.07 7.92
N LEU A 64 9.09 -18.98 8.30
CA LEU A 64 9.32 -18.24 9.54
C LEU A 64 7.99 -18.04 10.28
N PRO A 65 7.96 -18.10 11.61
CA PRO A 65 6.76 -17.80 12.38
C PRO A 65 6.40 -16.30 12.25
N ALA A 66 5.10 -15.99 12.42
CA ALA A 66 4.58 -14.63 12.34
C ALA A 66 5.33 -13.65 13.26
N GLN A 67 5.68 -14.06 14.47
CA GLN A 67 6.40 -13.27 15.47
C GLN A 67 7.83 -12.86 15.05
N ARG A 68 8.35 -13.44 13.97
CA ARG A 68 9.65 -13.09 13.38
C ARG A 68 9.53 -12.42 12.01
N THR A 69 8.32 -12.02 11.62
CA THR A 69 8.00 -11.40 10.32
C THR A 69 7.55 -9.96 10.54
N TRP A 70 8.46 -9.02 10.44
CA TRP A 70 8.24 -7.59 10.66
C TRP A 70 7.80 -6.90 9.38
N ILE A 71 6.76 -6.09 9.42
CA ILE A 71 6.21 -5.39 8.26
C ILE A 71 6.39 -3.88 8.47
N VAL A 72 7.27 -3.27 7.69
CA VAL A 72 7.52 -1.82 7.75
C VAL A 72 6.72 -1.11 6.68
N THR A 73 5.89 -0.16 7.09
CA THR A 73 5.01 0.59 6.20
C THR A 73 4.88 2.05 6.63
N ASN A 74 4.47 2.94 5.73
CA ASN A 74 4.17 4.33 6.06
C ASN A 74 2.95 4.43 6.99
N GLU A 75 2.92 5.43 7.86
CA GLU A 75 1.80 5.68 8.77
C GLU A 75 0.45 5.71 8.05
N GLU A 76 0.39 6.31 6.87
CA GLU A 76 -0.82 6.38 6.04
C GLU A 76 -1.35 5.01 5.59
N HIS A 77 -0.49 3.99 5.54
CA HIS A 77 -0.82 2.65 5.04
C HIS A 77 -0.99 1.60 6.14
N VAL A 78 -0.69 1.92 7.41
CA VAL A 78 -0.81 0.97 8.54
C VAL A 78 -2.17 0.30 8.57
N PHE A 79 -3.24 1.09 8.37
CA PHE A 79 -4.60 0.55 8.36
C PHE A 79 -4.82 -0.47 7.23
N GLU A 80 -4.37 -0.17 6.01
CA GLU A 80 -4.56 -1.08 4.88
C GLU A 80 -3.72 -2.36 5.05
N VAL A 81 -2.49 -2.25 5.56
CA VAL A 81 -1.66 -3.41 5.94
C VAL A 81 -2.39 -4.25 6.99
N SER A 82 -2.81 -3.65 8.10
CA SER A 82 -3.54 -4.33 9.18
C SER A 82 -4.78 -5.07 8.66
N LYS A 83 -5.59 -4.39 7.84
CA LYS A 83 -6.79 -4.97 7.23
C LYS A 83 -6.47 -6.18 6.36
N GLN A 84 -5.46 -6.11 5.51
CA GLN A 84 -5.09 -7.21 4.61
C GLN A 84 -4.49 -8.41 5.35
N LEU A 85 -3.87 -8.20 6.50
CA LEU A 85 -3.27 -9.27 7.30
C LEU A 85 -4.21 -9.83 8.38
N GLN A 86 -5.35 -9.18 8.65
CA GLN A 86 -6.27 -9.56 9.73
C GLN A 86 -6.77 -11.00 9.61
N ASP A 87 -7.03 -11.48 8.40
CA ASP A 87 -7.55 -12.81 8.14
C ASP A 87 -6.46 -13.87 7.93
N MET A 88 -5.17 -13.47 7.95
CA MET A 88 -4.04 -14.37 7.73
C MET A 88 -3.56 -14.99 9.05
N ASP A 89 -3.04 -14.17 9.94
CA ASP A 89 -2.55 -14.56 11.26
C ASP A 89 -2.66 -13.35 12.21
N PRO A 90 -3.38 -13.47 13.35
CA PRO A 90 -3.52 -12.40 14.33
C PRO A 90 -2.19 -11.87 14.87
N ASP A 91 -1.16 -12.71 15.00
CA ASP A 91 0.14 -12.32 15.54
C ASP A 91 0.88 -11.33 14.61
N LEU A 92 0.54 -11.30 13.31
CA LEU A 92 1.10 -10.34 12.36
C LEU A 92 0.70 -8.88 12.67
N GLN A 93 -0.40 -8.66 13.37
CA GLN A 93 -0.85 -7.31 13.74
C GLN A 93 0.14 -6.59 14.65
N GLU A 94 0.78 -7.34 15.54
CA GLU A 94 1.77 -6.82 16.48
C GLU A 94 3.15 -6.58 15.83
N GLN A 95 3.34 -7.11 14.61
CA GLN A 95 4.60 -7.00 13.87
C GLN A 95 4.62 -5.83 12.88
N ILE A 96 3.56 -5.04 12.81
CA ILE A 96 3.49 -3.87 11.92
C ILE A 96 4.28 -2.71 12.54
N ILE A 97 5.25 -2.20 11.79
CA ILE A 97 6.08 -1.04 12.17
C ILE A 97 5.69 0.12 11.28
N SER A 98 5.25 1.22 11.91
CA SER A 98 4.91 2.46 11.22
C SER A 98 6.14 3.36 11.07
N GLU A 99 6.49 3.72 9.83
CA GLU A 99 7.45 4.81 9.58
C GLU A 99 6.70 6.14 9.43
N PRO A 100 7.15 7.21 10.11
CA PRO A 100 6.43 8.49 10.12
C PRO A 100 6.50 9.22 8.78
N LEU A 101 7.49 8.92 7.95
CA LEU A 101 7.71 9.52 6.64
C LEU A 101 8.52 8.57 5.75
N GLY A 102 8.11 8.37 4.49
CA GLY A 102 8.87 7.54 3.54
C GLY A 102 10.27 8.12 3.25
N ARG A 103 11.31 7.41 3.67
CA ARG A 103 12.73 7.77 3.49
C ARG A 103 13.54 6.73 2.71
N ASN A 104 12.87 5.95 1.83
CA ASN A 104 13.47 4.87 1.08
C ASN A 104 13.82 3.64 1.95
N THR A 105 14.52 2.65 1.41
CA THR A 105 14.63 1.31 2.00
C THR A 105 15.61 1.22 3.19
N LEU A 106 16.69 2.00 3.22
CA LEU A 106 17.68 1.90 4.30
C LEU A 106 17.11 2.28 5.66
N PRO A 107 16.45 3.45 5.87
CA PRO A 107 15.83 3.78 7.15
C PRO A 107 14.73 2.79 7.56
N ALA A 108 13.93 2.31 6.61
CA ALA A 108 12.89 1.32 6.88
C ALA A 108 13.47 0.00 7.39
N ILE A 109 14.57 -0.48 6.80
CA ILE A 109 15.28 -1.67 7.29
C ILE A 109 15.78 -1.43 8.72
N ILE A 110 16.42 -0.28 9.00
CA ILE A 110 16.94 0.04 10.33
C ILE A 110 15.82 0.03 11.40
N LEU A 111 14.60 0.48 11.06
CA LEU A 111 13.44 0.35 11.96
C LEU A 111 13.09 -1.11 12.27
N GLY A 112 13.16 -1.98 11.28
CA GLY A 112 12.99 -3.42 11.47
C GLY A 112 14.08 -4.01 12.39
N LEU A 113 15.34 -3.60 12.17
CA LEU A 113 16.48 -4.06 12.97
C LEU A 113 16.38 -3.61 14.44
N ASP A 114 15.80 -2.43 14.71
CA ASP A 114 15.58 -1.93 16.08
C ASP A 114 14.67 -2.87 16.90
N ARG A 115 13.68 -3.49 16.27
CA ARG A 115 12.84 -4.50 16.92
C ARG A 115 13.56 -5.84 17.10
N ILE A 116 14.39 -6.22 16.14
CA ILE A 116 15.07 -7.53 16.13
C ILE A 116 16.21 -7.58 17.13
N VAL A 117 16.98 -6.50 17.29
CA VAL A 117 18.20 -6.49 18.12
C VAL A 117 17.92 -6.80 19.59
N ASP A 118 16.77 -6.39 20.10
CA ASP A 118 16.36 -6.63 21.49
C ASP A 118 15.93 -8.09 21.71
N ILE A 119 15.55 -8.82 20.64
CA ILE A 119 15.11 -10.22 20.68
C ILE A 119 16.28 -11.17 20.43
N ASP A 120 17.03 -10.96 19.34
CA ASP A 120 18.21 -11.74 18.97
C ASP A 120 19.31 -10.84 18.38
N PRO A 121 20.28 -10.39 19.20
CA PRO A 121 21.39 -9.57 18.73
C PRO A 121 22.30 -10.25 17.67
N GLN A 122 22.16 -11.56 17.50
CA GLN A 122 22.92 -12.35 16.53
C GLN A 122 22.01 -12.86 15.39
N ALA A 123 20.87 -12.25 15.17
CA ALA A 123 19.92 -12.65 14.14
C ALA A 123 20.52 -12.62 12.74
N VAL A 124 20.02 -13.49 11.87
CA VAL A 124 20.08 -13.31 10.42
C VAL A 124 18.81 -12.61 9.97
N VAL A 125 18.94 -11.55 9.22
CA VAL A 125 17.81 -10.75 8.76
C VAL A 125 17.64 -10.93 7.26
N ALA A 126 16.43 -11.33 6.88
CA ALA A 126 15.98 -11.41 5.48
C ALA A 126 15.09 -10.22 5.16
N VAL A 127 15.42 -9.46 4.13
CA VAL A 127 14.67 -8.28 3.69
C VAL A 127 13.95 -8.59 2.40
N PHE A 128 12.64 -8.32 2.36
CA PHE A 128 11.77 -8.60 1.22
C PHE A 128 10.96 -7.36 0.83
N PRO A 129 10.99 -6.94 -0.45
CA PRO A 129 9.95 -6.07 -1.00
C PRO A 129 8.58 -6.78 -0.96
N SER A 130 7.53 -6.06 -0.62
CA SER A 130 6.16 -6.60 -0.53
C SER A 130 5.43 -6.67 -1.87
N ASP A 131 6.05 -6.18 -2.95
CA ASP A 131 5.38 -5.92 -4.22
C ASP A 131 5.93 -6.76 -5.39
N HIS A 132 6.71 -7.80 -5.09
CA HIS A 132 7.28 -8.72 -6.07
C HIS A 132 6.52 -10.05 -6.15
N LEU A 133 6.37 -10.55 -7.37
CA LEU A 133 5.81 -11.85 -7.66
C LEU A 133 6.91 -12.92 -7.67
N ILE A 134 6.60 -14.09 -7.11
CA ILE A 134 7.43 -15.30 -7.16
C ILE A 134 6.52 -16.46 -7.49
N HIS A 135 6.82 -17.21 -8.56
CA HIS A 135 5.98 -18.30 -9.02
C HIS A 135 6.35 -19.65 -8.39
N ASP A 136 7.65 -19.96 -8.32
CA ASP A 136 8.13 -21.24 -7.79
C ASP A 136 8.63 -21.11 -6.35
N LEU A 137 7.72 -21.41 -5.41
CA LEU A 137 8.03 -21.36 -3.98
C LEU A 137 9.02 -22.43 -3.53
N ALA A 138 9.11 -23.59 -4.23
CA ALA A 138 10.07 -24.63 -3.88
C ALA A 138 11.49 -24.19 -4.23
N MET A 139 11.68 -23.63 -5.43
CA MET A 139 12.95 -23.05 -5.87
C MET A 139 13.35 -21.87 -4.97
N TRP A 140 12.40 -21.04 -4.61
CA TRP A 140 12.64 -19.90 -3.70
C TRP A 140 13.13 -20.38 -2.32
N ARG A 141 12.49 -21.40 -1.71
CA ARG A 141 12.94 -21.98 -0.42
C ARG A 141 14.36 -22.53 -0.51
N GLY A 142 14.70 -23.22 -1.61
CA GLY A 142 16.05 -23.72 -1.85
C GLY A 142 17.09 -22.62 -1.99
N ALA A 143 16.75 -21.49 -2.65
CA ALA A 143 17.62 -20.33 -2.74
C ALA A 143 17.80 -19.64 -1.37
N MET A 144 16.72 -19.51 -0.59
CA MET A 144 16.73 -18.99 0.77
C MET A 144 17.66 -19.80 1.68
N ALA A 145 17.65 -21.14 1.62
CA ALA A 145 18.52 -21.97 2.44
C ALA A 145 20.00 -21.69 2.16
N LYS A 146 20.40 -21.60 0.89
CA LYS A 146 21.77 -21.24 0.50
C LYS A 146 22.15 -19.83 0.97
N ALA A 147 21.24 -18.88 0.84
CA ALA A 147 21.45 -17.50 1.27
C ALA A 147 21.63 -17.40 2.80
N TYR A 148 20.85 -18.18 3.57
CA TYR A 148 20.97 -18.22 5.01
C TYR A 148 22.33 -18.76 5.46
N GLU A 149 22.82 -19.86 4.87
CA GLU A 149 24.14 -20.44 5.16
C GLU A 149 25.27 -19.42 4.94
N LEU A 150 25.20 -18.63 3.89
CA LEU A 150 26.16 -17.57 3.60
C LEU A 150 26.02 -16.39 4.58
N ALA A 151 24.79 -15.98 4.91
CA ALA A 151 24.53 -14.88 5.83
C ALA A 151 25.01 -15.16 7.26
N VAL A 152 24.91 -16.42 7.73
CA VAL A 152 25.50 -16.88 9.00
C VAL A 152 27.02 -16.72 9.00
N GLN A 153 27.68 -16.81 7.85
CA GLN A 153 29.11 -16.56 7.67
C GLN A 153 29.43 -15.08 7.44
N GLU A 154 28.50 -14.18 7.75
CA GLU A 154 28.62 -12.72 7.60
C GLU A 154 28.74 -12.22 6.14
N TRP A 155 28.27 -13.00 5.17
CA TRP A 155 28.10 -12.48 3.81
C TRP A 155 26.83 -11.63 3.72
N PHE A 156 26.92 -10.52 2.96
CA PHE A 156 25.74 -9.83 2.46
C PHE A 156 25.25 -10.55 1.20
N VAL A 157 24.08 -11.14 1.26
CA VAL A 157 23.58 -12.02 0.20
C VAL A 157 22.42 -11.36 -0.53
N THR A 158 22.44 -11.48 -1.86
CA THR A 158 21.31 -11.10 -2.72
C THR A 158 20.97 -12.24 -3.68
N PHE A 159 19.74 -12.21 -4.23
CA PHE A 159 19.30 -13.17 -5.23
C PHE A 159 19.44 -12.58 -6.62
N GLY A 160 20.20 -13.25 -7.45
CA GLY A 160 20.50 -12.85 -8.82
C GLY A 160 19.57 -13.53 -9.82
N ILE A 161 18.75 -12.76 -10.51
CA ILE A 161 17.83 -13.23 -11.54
C ILE A 161 18.52 -13.18 -12.91
N THR A 162 18.42 -14.26 -13.70
CA THR A 162 19.01 -14.29 -15.04
C THR A 162 18.34 -13.27 -15.96
N PRO A 163 19.08 -12.29 -16.52
CA PRO A 163 18.52 -11.29 -17.39
C PRO A 163 17.99 -11.91 -18.69
N THR A 164 16.76 -11.53 -19.05
CA THR A 164 16.10 -11.94 -20.31
C THR A 164 15.95 -10.78 -21.30
N SER A 165 16.12 -9.54 -20.82
CA SER A 165 16.00 -8.29 -21.59
C SER A 165 16.95 -7.23 -21.03
N PRO A 166 17.28 -6.16 -21.80
CA PRO A 166 18.16 -5.10 -21.32
C PRO A 166 17.41 -4.06 -20.50
N GLU A 167 16.94 -4.46 -19.30
CA GLU A 167 16.17 -3.60 -18.40
C GLU A 167 17.04 -2.50 -17.80
N THR A 168 16.57 -1.26 -17.90
CA THR A 168 17.25 -0.08 -17.31
C THR A 168 16.67 0.32 -15.95
N GLY A 169 15.61 -0.35 -15.53
CA GLY A 169 14.93 -0.14 -14.25
C GLY A 169 15.51 -0.96 -13.10
N TYR A 170 16.39 -1.94 -13.40
CA TYR A 170 16.96 -2.88 -12.43
C TYR A 170 18.43 -2.63 -12.17
N GLY A 171 18.89 -3.03 -10.97
CA GLY A 171 20.30 -3.20 -10.68
C GLY A 171 20.88 -4.45 -11.35
N TYR A 172 22.12 -4.41 -11.74
CA TYR A 172 22.87 -5.53 -12.31
C TYR A 172 24.03 -5.93 -11.39
N ILE A 173 24.21 -7.23 -11.21
CA ILE A 173 25.22 -7.84 -10.35
C ILE A 173 26.16 -8.63 -11.22
N ALA A 174 27.43 -8.22 -11.27
CA ALA A 174 28.48 -8.99 -11.95
C ALA A 174 28.93 -10.16 -11.06
N ARG A 175 28.94 -11.36 -11.61
CA ARG A 175 29.43 -12.56 -10.98
C ARG A 175 30.94 -12.55 -10.86
N GLY A 176 31.48 -12.77 -9.65
CA GLY A 176 32.90 -12.97 -9.36
C GLY A 176 33.25 -14.44 -9.12
N ASP A 177 34.09 -14.70 -8.12
CA ASP A 177 34.60 -16.02 -7.79
C ASP A 177 33.49 -16.97 -7.29
N ASP A 178 33.67 -18.27 -7.58
CA ASP A 178 32.76 -19.33 -7.14
C ASP A 178 32.95 -19.60 -5.63
N LEU A 179 31.87 -19.47 -4.85
CA LEU A 179 31.81 -19.77 -3.43
C LEU A 179 31.36 -21.21 -3.14
N GLY A 180 31.10 -22.01 -4.19
CA GLY A 180 30.54 -23.35 -4.09
C GLY A 180 29.00 -23.33 -4.07
N HIS A 181 28.39 -24.52 -4.24
CA HIS A 181 26.93 -24.75 -4.26
C HIS A 181 26.18 -23.89 -5.28
N GLY A 182 26.88 -23.37 -6.31
CA GLY A 182 26.33 -22.48 -7.35
C GLY A 182 26.14 -21.04 -6.88
N CYS A 183 26.79 -20.62 -5.81
CA CYS A 183 26.81 -19.26 -5.32
C CYS A 183 28.11 -18.56 -5.73
N TYR A 184 28.09 -17.25 -5.92
CA TYR A 184 29.25 -16.49 -6.38
C TYR A 184 29.47 -15.25 -5.52
N GLN A 185 30.73 -14.84 -5.39
CA GLN A 185 31.04 -13.52 -4.88
C GLN A 185 30.53 -12.45 -5.87
N VAL A 186 30.05 -11.32 -5.35
CA VAL A 186 29.73 -10.19 -6.21
C VAL A 186 31.00 -9.45 -6.56
N GLN A 187 31.28 -9.29 -7.86
CA GLN A 187 32.42 -8.52 -8.35
C GLN A 187 32.11 -7.02 -8.38
N CYS A 188 30.93 -6.66 -8.87
CA CYS A 188 30.43 -5.30 -8.80
C CYS A 188 28.90 -5.27 -8.85
N PHE A 189 28.32 -4.22 -8.31
CA PHE A 189 26.89 -3.92 -8.32
C PHE A 189 26.69 -2.59 -9.07
N ILE A 190 25.77 -2.55 -10.04
CA ILE A 190 25.53 -1.39 -10.89
C ILE A 190 24.01 -1.13 -10.91
N GLU A 191 23.56 -0.10 -10.22
CA GLU A 191 22.14 0.24 -10.14
C GLU A 191 21.69 1.05 -11.36
N LYS A 192 20.65 0.60 -12.04
CA LYS A 192 19.94 1.26 -13.14
C LYS A 192 20.87 1.79 -14.25
N PRO A 193 21.59 0.90 -14.95
CA PRO A 193 22.48 1.30 -16.04
C PRO A 193 21.70 1.93 -17.20
N ASP A 194 22.40 2.63 -18.09
CA ASP A 194 21.82 3.06 -19.35
C ASP A 194 21.58 1.87 -20.31
N LEU A 195 20.76 2.09 -21.34
CA LEU A 195 20.40 1.04 -22.28
C LEU A 195 21.58 0.40 -23.03
N PRO A 196 22.59 1.14 -23.51
CA PRO A 196 23.79 0.56 -24.10
C PRO A 196 24.53 -0.37 -23.13
N THR A 197 24.69 0.05 -21.90
CA THR A 197 25.34 -0.75 -20.83
C THR A 197 24.54 -2.02 -20.51
N ALA A 198 23.21 -1.90 -20.36
CA ALA A 198 22.33 -3.05 -20.11
C ALA A 198 22.38 -4.08 -21.27
N ARG A 199 22.42 -3.62 -22.52
CA ARG A 199 22.60 -4.50 -23.70
C ARG A 199 23.94 -5.20 -23.68
N ASN A 200 25.00 -4.52 -23.31
CA ASN A 200 26.35 -5.10 -23.19
C ASN A 200 26.37 -6.20 -22.11
N PHE A 201 25.75 -5.99 -20.95
CA PHE A 201 25.66 -6.99 -19.88
C PHE A 201 24.93 -8.25 -20.33
N LEU A 202 23.84 -8.08 -21.07
CA LEU A 202 23.08 -9.20 -21.61
C LEU A 202 23.89 -10.01 -22.63
N GLN A 203 24.66 -9.35 -23.52
CA GLN A 203 25.48 -10.00 -24.54
C GLN A 203 26.72 -10.68 -23.96
N THR A 204 27.38 -10.03 -23.00
CA THR A 204 28.61 -10.54 -22.37
C THR A 204 28.31 -11.74 -21.47
N GLY A 205 27.13 -11.78 -20.86
CA GLY A 205 26.76 -12.78 -19.84
C GLY A 205 27.51 -12.57 -18.52
N GLY A 206 27.20 -13.41 -17.52
CA GLY A 206 27.83 -13.31 -16.20
C GLY A 206 27.27 -12.20 -15.31
N TYR A 207 26.17 -11.58 -15.71
CA TYR A 207 25.42 -10.61 -14.94
C TYR A 207 24.06 -11.16 -14.54
N PHE A 208 23.57 -10.73 -13.37
CA PHE A 208 22.24 -11.01 -12.86
C PHE A 208 21.51 -9.73 -12.58
N TRP A 209 20.17 -9.72 -12.68
CA TRP A 209 19.38 -8.64 -12.12
C TRP A 209 19.33 -8.75 -10.59
N ASN A 210 19.42 -7.64 -9.90
CA ASN A 210 19.17 -7.55 -8.47
C ASN A 210 17.67 -7.69 -8.20
N SER A 211 17.30 -8.71 -7.43
CA SER A 211 15.90 -8.92 -7.04
C SER A 211 15.40 -7.96 -5.96
N GLY A 212 16.29 -7.17 -5.32
CA GLY A 212 15.93 -6.34 -4.18
C GLY A 212 15.66 -7.09 -2.88
N MET A 213 15.91 -8.41 -2.87
CA MET A 213 15.83 -9.24 -1.67
C MET A 213 17.24 -9.48 -1.12
N PHE A 214 17.41 -9.34 0.20
CA PHE A 214 18.71 -9.43 0.84
C PHE A 214 18.68 -10.28 2.11
N LEU A 215 19.80 -10.95 2.40
CA LEU A 215 20.05 -11.59 3.69
C LEU A 215 21.42 -11.16 4.23
N PHE A 216 21.49 -10.91 5.52
CA PHE A 216 22.72 -10.56 6.20
C PHE A 216 22.60 -10.89 7.69
N SER A 217 23.73 -11.07 8.41
CA SER A 217 23.70 -11.09 9.86
C SER A 217 23.54 -9.68 10.42
N LEU A 218 22.76 -9.52 11.49
CA LEU A 218 22.55 -8.24 12.16
C LEU A 218 23.88 -7.58 12.59
N PRO A 219 24.86 -8.30 13.21
CA PRO A 219 26.16 -7.73 13.53
C PRO A 219 26.93 -7.20 12.31
N ALA A 220 26.93 -7.94 11.19
CA ALA A 220 27.60 -7.50 9.97
C ALA A 220 26.97 -6.23 9.40
N PHE A 221 25.61 -6.14 9.43
CA PHE A 221 24.92 -4.95 8.96
C PHE A 221 25.21 -3.73 9.84
N LEU A 222 25.19 -3.87 11.17
CA LEU A 222 25.51 -2.77 12.08
C LEU A 222 26.97 -2.30 11.94
N HIS A 223 27.90 -3.22 11.69
CA HIS A 223 29.28 -2.87 11.39
C HIS A 223 29.39 -2.07 10.07
N ALA A 224 28.71 -2.54 9.02
CA ALA A 224 28.67 -1.83 7.74
C ALA A 224 27.97 -0.46 7.86
N LEU A 225 26.91 -0.36 8.66
CA LEU A 225 26.21 0.90 8.94
C LEU A 225 27.16 1.91 9.60
N GLN A 226 27.92 1.47 10.61
CA GLN A 226 28.91 2.29 11.31
C GLN A 226 30.00 2.81 10.36
N GLU A 227 30.49 1.95 9.47
CA GLU A 227 31.62 2.26 8.59
C GLU A 227 31.20 3.13 7.40
N LEU A 228 30.01 2.88 6.82
CA LEU A 228 29.60 3.44 5.54
C LEU A 228 28.56 4.56 5.66
N GLN A 229 27.85 4.66 6.79
CA GLN A 229 26.69 5.53 6.97
C GLN A 229 26.68 6.19 8.35
N PRO A 230 27.60 7.15 8.63
CA PRO A 230 27.75 7.75 9.97
C PRO A 230 26.46 8.40 10.50
N GLU A 231 25.70 9.11 9.64
CA GLU A 231 24.46 9.78 10.06
C GLU A 231 23.39 8.78 10.56
N TYR A 232 23.28 7.63 9.89
CA TYR A 232 22.37 6.55 10.33
C TYR A 232 22.90 5.83 11.57
N TRP A 233 24.24 5.73 11.70
CA TRP A 233 24.86 5.14 12.88
C TRP A 233 24.65 6.01 14.12
N ASP A 234 24.78 7.33 14.01
CA ASP A 234 24.51 8.27 15.10
C ASP A 234 23.06 8.16 15.55
N TRP A 235 22.11 8.08 14.59
CA TRP A 235 20.71 7.80 14.91
C TRP A 235 20.53 6.44 15.60
N TRP A 236 21.16 5.38 15.07
CA TRP A 236 21.10 4.05 15.70
C TRP A 236 21.51 4.06 17.15
N GLN A 237 22.58 4.77 17.49
CA GLN A 237 23.07 4.87 18.87
C GLN A 237 22.11 5.62 19.80
N THR A 238 21.42 6.65 19.31
CA THR A 238 20.54 7.53 20.08
C THR A 238 19.04 7.25 19.89
N ARG A 239 18.70 6.17 19.18
CA ARG A 239 17.32 5.87 18.74
C ARG A 239 16.28 5.75 19.85
N GLN A 240 16.72 5.39 21.07
CA GLN A 240 15.84 5.27 22.23
C GLN A 240 15.73 6.58 23.05
N GLU A 241 16.54 7.58 22.76
CA GLU A 241 16.63 8.82 23.54
C GLU A 241 15.64 9.89 23.05
N GLN A 242 15.20 9.82 21.80
CA GLN A 242 14.36 10.84 21.17
C GLN A 242 13.13 10.21 20.47
N PRO A 243 12.01 10.96 20.40
CA PRO A 243 10.86 10.51 19.62
C PRO A 243 11.22 10.27 18.14
N LEU A 244 10.81 9.12 17.61
CA LEU A 244 11.10 8.69 16.24
C LEU A 244 10.75 9.76 15.20
N THR A 245 9.59 10.43 15.35
CA THR A 245 9.09 11.46 14.43
C THR A 245 10.07 12.64 14.26
N HIS A 246 10.78 13.01 15.31
CA HIS A 246 11.73 14.12 15.29
C HIS A 246 13.02 13.77 14.53
N VAL A 247 13.57 12.61 14.81
CA VAL A 247 14.86 12.19 14.24
C VAL A 247 14.69 11.68 12.82
N TYR A 248 13.63 10.91 12.56
CA TYR A 248 13.40 10.27 11.26
C TYR A 248 13.23 11.28 10.11
N SER A 249 12.62 12.45 10.39
CA SER A 249 12.44 13.51 9.39
C SER A 249 13.75 14.14 8.93
N SER A 250 14.81 14.08 9.73
CA SER A 250 16.14 14.63 9.40
C SER A 250 17.04 13.64 8.65
N LEU A 251 16.72 12.32 8.68
CA LEU A 251 17.53 11.33 7.99
C LEU A 251 17.53 11.52 6.48
N PRO A 252 18.63 11.25 5.78
CA PRO A 252 18.67 11.22 4.32
C PRO A 252 17.64 10.23 3.75
N SER A 253 17.15 10.46 2.53
CA SER A 253 16.33 9.47 1.82
C SER A 253 17.25 8.62 0.95
N GLN A 254 17.58 7.40 1.40
CA GLN A 254 18.56 6.54 0.73
C GLN A 254 18.11 5.09 0.66
N SER A 255 18.33 4.42 -0.48
CA SER A 255 18.11 2.98 -0.58
C SER A 255 19.26 2.19 0.05
N VAL A 256 18.98 0.99 0.50
CA VAL A 256 19.99 0.05 1.02
C VAL A 256 20.99 -0.33 -0.09
N ASP A 257 20.56 -0.35 -1.35
CA ASP A 257 21.42 -0.62 -2.50
C ASP A 257 22.58 0.36 -2.56
N TYR A 258 22.29 1.67 -2.65
CA TYR A 258 23.32 2.74 -2.68
C TYR A 258 24.01 2.95 -1.33
N GLY A 259 23.29 2.75 -0.22
CA GLY A 259 23.82 3.00 1.12
C GLY A 259 24.83 1.94 1.56
N ILE A 260 24.52 0.69 1.32
CA ILE A 260 25.24 -0.47 1.86
C ILE A 260 25.70 -1.41 0.74
N MET A 261 24.78 -1.92 -0.09
CA MET A 261 25.06 -3.05 -0.98
C MET A 261 26.11 -2.77 -2.05
N GLU A 262 26.17 -1.59 -2.62
CA GLU A 262 27.22 -1.21 -3.59
C GLU A 262 28.63 -1.06 -2.95
N LYS A 263 28.71 -0.95 -1.62
CA LYS A 263 29.94 -0.57 -0.91
C LYS A 263 30.57 -1.71 -0.11
N VAL A 264 29.75 -2.67 0.33
CA VAL A 264 30.25 -3.82 1.12
C VAL A 264 31.09 -4.76 0.25
N ARG A 265 32.23 -5.21 0.78
CA ARG A 265 33.15 -6.09 0.03
C ARG A 265 32.80 -7.57 0.14
N LYS A 266 32.26 -8.00 1.29
CA LYS A 266 31.89 -9.41 1.54
C LYS A 266 30.46 -9.64 1.11
N GLN A 267 30.25 -9.66 -0.21
CA GLN A 267 28.93 -9.78 -0.83
C GLN A 267 28.85 -11.02 -1.73
N ALA A 268 27.75 -11.76 -1.62
CA ALA A 268 27.46 -12.96 -2.39
C ALA A 268 26.16 -12.82 -3.17
N VAL A 269 26.11 -13.46 -4.33
CA VAL A 269 24.90 -13.63 -5.13
C VAL A 269 24.52 -15.10 -5.21
N VAL A 270 23.24 -15.39 -4.98
CA VAL A 270 22.61 -16.70 -5.20
C VAL A 270 21.83 -16.63 -6.50
N PRO A 271 22.35 -17.21 -7.60
CA PRO A 271 21.61 -17.28 -8.86
C PRO A 271 20.29 -18.02 -8.66
N SER A 272 19.21 -17.43 -9.16
CA SER A 272 17.86 -17.87 -8.84
C SER A 272 16.96 -17.83 -10.09
N ASP A 273 16.14 -18.87 -10.24
CA ASP A 273 15.14 -18.99 -11.31
C ASP A 273 13.81 -19.48 -10.74
N PHE A 274 13.28 -18.70 -9.79
CA PHE A 274 12.00 -19.00 -9.15
C PHE A 274 10.83 -18.17 -9.73
N GLY A 275 10.97 -17.71 -10.98
CA GLY A 275 9.93 -16.94 -11.65
C GLY A 275 9.66 -15.60 -10.98
N TRP A 276 10.73 -14.84 -10.67
CA TRP A 276 10.65 -13.51 -10.10
C TRP A 276 10.24 -12.46 -11.13
N ASP A 277 9.38 -11.54 -10.69
CA ASP A 277 9.01 -10.35 -11.44
C ASP A 277 8.67 -9.20 -10.49
N ASP A 278 9.14 -7.99 -10.82
CA ASP A 278 8.83 -6.81 -10.03
C ASP A 278 7.46 -6.20 -10.34
N LEU A 279 6.71 -6.73 -11.32
CA LEU A 279 5.41 -6.19 -11.77
C LEU A 279 5.44 -4.65 -11.95
N GLY A 280 6.52 -4.15 -12.52
CA GLY A 280 6.82 -2.71 -12.57
C GLY A 280 5.90 -1.90 -13.49
N ASN A 281 5.14 -2.53 -14.39
CA ASN A 281 4.25 -1.88 -15.35
C ASN A 281 3.17 -2.84 -15.90
N TRP A 282 2.27 -2.34 -16.73
CA TRP A 282 1.19 -3.11 -17.31
C TRP A 282 1.64 -4.18 -18.34
N GLU A 283 2.82 -4.01 -18.95
CA GLU A 283 3.40 -5.04 -19.83
C GLU A 283 3.73 -6.30 -19.01
N ALA A 284 4.29 -6.15 -17.82
CA ALA A 284 4.56 -7.27 -16.91
C ALA A 284 3.27 -8.00 -16.54
N VAL A 285 2.19 -7.28 -16.24
CA VAL A 285 0.87 -7.88 -15.97
C VAL A 285 0.35 -8.66 -17.18
N TYR A 286 0.50 -8.10 -18.40
CA TYR A 286 0.14 -8.81 -19.63
C TYR A 286 1.02 -10.05 -19.85
N ARG A 287 2.33 -9.95 -19.67
CA ARG A 287 3.29 -11.04 -19.89
C ARG A 287 3.01 -12.24 -18.99
N LEU A 288 2.66 -11.99 -17.73
CA LEU A 288 2.42 -13.00 -16.71
C LEU A 288 0.96 -13.50 -16.68
N GLY A 289 0.02 -12.74 -17.26
CA GLY A 289 -1.39 -13.11 -17.28
C GLY A 289 -1.67 -14.34 -18.14
N GLN A 290 -2.74 -15.09 -17.79
CA GLN A 290 -3.22 -16.20 -18.58
C GLN A 290 -3.82 -15.71 -19.90
N LYS A 291 -3.25 -16.17 -21.01
CA LYS A 291 -3.66 -15.77 -22.37
C LYS A 291 -4.71 -16.72 -22.92
N ASP A 292 -5.67 -16.16 -23.62
CA ASP A 292 -6.61 -16.88 -24.46
C ASP A 292 -5.94 -17.34 -25.79
N GLU A 293 -6.71 -17.99 -26.68
CA GLU A 293 -6.26 -18.47 -27.99
C GLU A 293 -5.78 -17.36 -28.94
N PHE A 294 -6.18 -16.12 -28.70
CA PHE A 294 -5.76 -14.92 -29.47
C PHE A 294 -4.61 -14.16 -28.81
N GLY A 295 -4.06 -14.69 -27.73
CA GLY A 295 -3.00 -14.06 -26.96
C GLY A 295 -3.47 -12.88 -26.09
N CYS A 296 -4.78 -12.73 -25.87
CA CYS A 296 -5.32 -11.71 -24.99
C CYS A 296 -5.40 -12.18 -23.53
N VAL A 297 -5.17 -11.25 -22.60
CA VAL A 297 -5.42 -11.43 -21.17
C VAL A 297 -6.66 -10.64 -20.81
N CYS A 298 -7.71 -11.32 -20.35
CA CYS A 298 -8.97 -10.71 -19.91
C CYS A 298 -9.16 -10.94 -18.42
N GLN A 299 -9.35 -9.86 -17.66
CA GLN A 299 -9.53 -9.91 -16.21
C GLN A 299 -10.70 -9.02 -15.78
N GLY A 300 -11.63 -9.56 -14.97
CA GLY A 300 -12.87 -8.89 -14.60
C GLY A 300 -14.01 -9.12 -15.61
N ASP A 301 -15.01 -8.24 -15.63
CA ASP A 301 -16.17 -8.35 -16.53
C ASP A 301 -15.83 -7.77 -17.92
N VAL A 302 -15.14 -8.59 -18.74
CA VAL A 302 -14.64 -8.22 -20.07
C VAL A 302 -15.36 -8.99 -21.17
N LEU A 303 -15.74 -8.30 -22.25
CA LEU A 303 -16.17 -8.88 -23.52
C LEU A 303 -15.25 -8.38 -24.62
N ALA A 304 -14.35 -9.23 -25.10
CA ALA A 304 -13.42 -8.94 -26.20
C ALA A 304 -13.87 -9.66 -27.48
N GLN A 305 -13.89 -8.96 -28.59
CA GLN A 305 -14.23 -9.50 -29.90
C GLN A 305 -13.24 -8.99 -30.96
N ASP A 306 -12.74 -9.89 -31.81
CA ASP A 306 -11.78 -9.55 -32.87
C ASP A 306 -10.52 -8.83 -32.33
N CYS A 307 -10.04 -9.25 -31.11
CA CYS A 307 -8.88 -8.67 -30.45
C CYS A 307 -7.71 -9.66 -30.49
N GLN A 308 -6.46 -9.13 -30.46
CA GLN A 308 -5.25 -9.95 -30.47
C GLN A 308 -4.15 -9.32 -29.61
N GLY A 309 -3.42 -10.16 -28.83
CA GLY A 309 -2.19 -9.77 -28.14
C GLY A 309 -2.37 -8.60 -27.18
N SER A 310 -3.49 -8.51 -26.49
CA SER A 310 -3.89 -7.33 -25.70
C SER A 310 -4.22 -7.68 -24.25
N LEU A 311 -4.14 -6.70 -23.36
CA LEU A 311 -4.60 -6.81 -21.98
C LEU A 311 -5.86 -5.98 -21.78
N PHE A 312 -6.90 -6.63 -21.26
CA PHE A 312 -8.18 -5.99 -20.90
C PHE A 312 -8.48 -6.28 -19.44
N PHE A 313 -8.47 -5.24 -18.62
CA PHE A 313 -8.71 -5.32 -17.19
C PHE A 313 -9.88 -4.42 -16.81
N SER A 314 -10.91 -4.96 -16.15
CA SER A 314 -12.04 -4.19 -15.66
C SER A 314 -12.31 -4.42 -14.20
N GLN A 315 -12.34 -3.33 -13.43
CA GLN A 315 -12.76 -3.28 -12.01
C GLN A 315 -13.96 -2.33 -11.80
N GLY A 316 -14.52 -1.78 -12.88
CA GLY A 316 -15.54 -0.73 -12.80
C GLY A 316 -16.86 -1.02 -13.50
N GLY A 317 -17.08 -2.23 -13.97
CA GLY A 317 -18.27 -2.64 -14.75
C GLY A 317 -17.88 -3.40 -16.00
N LYS A 318 -18.85 -3.66 -16.89
CA LYS A 318 -18.57 -4.37 -18.14
C LYS A 318 -17.71 -3.53 -19.08
N LEU A 319 -16.56 -4.08 -19.48
CA LEU A 319 -15.68 -3.56 -20.51
C LEU A 319 -15.92 -4.33 -21.82
N ALA A 320 -16.47 -3.70 -22.83
CA ALA A 320 -16.63 -4.29 -24.15
C ALA A 320 -15.64 -3.65 -25.13
N VAL A 321 -14.82 -4.48 -25.76
CA VAL A 321 -13.78 -4.06 -26.72
C VAL A 321 -13.86 -4.87 -28.02
N THR A 322 -13.58 -4.25 -29.14
CA THR A 322 -13.53 -4.92 -30.42
C THR A 322 -12.43 -4.38 -31.31
N GLY A 323 -11.78 -5.26 -32.08
CA GLY A 323 -10.79 -4.89 -33.09
C GLY A 323 -9.48 -4.32 -32.52
N MET A 324 -9.14 -4.61 -31.27
CA MET A 324 -7.94 -4.07 -30.61
C MET A 324 -6.75 -5.04 -30.74
N HIS A 325 -5.57 -4.49 -31.07
CA HIS A 325 -4.35 -5.26 -31.23
C HIS A 325 -3.20 -4.64 -30.42
N ASN A 326 -2.42 -5.48 -29.72
CA ASN A 326 -1.26 -5.04 -28.94
C ASN A 326 -1.55 -3.83 -28.04
N THR A 327 -2.71 -3.85 -27.39
CA THR A 327 -3.25 -2.70 -26.64
C THR A 327 -3.53 -3.12 -25.20
N ILE A 328 -3.24 -2.22 -24.27
CA ILE A 328 -3.62 -2.33 -22.87
C ILE A 328 -4.82 -1.41 -22.63
N VAL A 329 -5.89 -1.98 -22.09
CA VAL A 329 -7.07 -1.25 -21.60
C VAL A 329 -7.31 -1.63 -20.15
N VAL A 330 -7.26 -0.64 -19.27
CA VAL A 330 -7.49 -0.83 -17.82
C VAL A 330 -8.57 0.14 -17.39
N GLN A 331 -9.67 -0.41 -16.90
CA GLN A 331 -10.82 0.35 -16.44
C GLN A 331 -11.01 0.19 -14.94
N THR A 332 -11.10 1.31 -14.23
CA THR A 332 -11.63 1.43 -12.88
C THR A 332 -12.98 2.16 -12.91
N ARG A 333 -13.60 2.38 -11.77
CA ARG A 333 -14.88 3.11 -11.69
C ARG A 333 -14.76 4.58 -12.10
N ASP A 334 -13.57 5.16 -11.95
CA ASP A 334 -13.32 6.60 -12.10
C ASP A 334 -12.33 6.95 -13.22
N ALA A 335 -11.64 5.97 -13.79
CA ALA A 335 -10.65 6.23 -14.83
C ALA A 335 -10.51 5.04 -15.80
N THR A 336 -10.12 5.34 -17.03
CA THR A 336 -9.76 4.33 -18.03
C THR A 336 -8.44 4.70 -18.69
N LEU A 337 -7.48 3.78 -18.65
CA LEU A 337 -6.22 3.86 -19.39
C LEU A 337 -6.33 3.05 -20.67
N VAL A 338 -5.92 3.64 -21.79
CA VAL A 338 -5.73 2.95 -23.07
C VAL A 338 -4.36 3.32 -23.60
N CYS A 339 -3.51 2.33 -23.85
CA CYS A 339 -2.18 2.58 -24.43
C CYS A 339 -1.69 1.37 -25.22
N PRO A 340 -0.83 1.54 -26.26
CA PRO A 340 -0.08 0.45 -26.87
C PRO A 340 0.83 -0.25 -25.84
N ILE A 341 1.02 -1.57 -25.98
CA ILE A 341 1.88 -2.35 -25.05
C ILE A 341 3.31 -1.81 -25.02
N ASP A 342 3.85 -1.40 -26.17
CA ASP A 342 5.21 -0.86 -26.29
C ASP A 342 5.39 0.55 -25.70
N GLN A 343 4.29 1.21 -25.27
CA GLN A 343 4.31 2.56 -24.71
C GLN A 343 3.92 2.64 -23.24
N VAL A 344 3.84 1.52 -22.53
CA VAL A 344 3.42 1.48 -21.11
C VAL A 344 4.30 2.33 -20.18
N GLN A 345 5.55 2.56 -20.53
CA GLN A 345 6.45 3.43 -19.76
C GLN A 345 5.98 4.89 -19.73
N SER A 346 5.19 5.31 -20.73
CA SER A 346 4.63 6.67 -20.81
C SER A 346 3.54 6.94 -19.77
N VAL A 347 2.95 5.89 -19.16
CA VAL A 347 1.96 6.01 -18.08
C VAL A 347 2.48 6.85 -16.92
N LYS A 348 3.80 6.76 -16.61
CA LYS A 348 4.45 7.60 -15.59
C LYS A 348 4.31 9.09 -15.91
N ASN A 349 4.44 9.49 -17.18
CA ASN A 349 4.33 10.89 -17.60
C ASN A 349 2.88 11.37 -17.48
N LEU A 350 1.92 10.50 -17.83
CA LEU A 350 0.49 10.77 -17.71
C LEU A 350 0.10 11.02 -16.23
N VAL A 351 0.54 10.15 -15.33
CA VAL A 351 0.35 10.32 -13.87
C VAL A 351 0.99 11.62 -13.38
N SER A 352 2.18 11.97 -13.87
CA SER A 352 2.85 13.22 -13.52
C SER A 352 2.08 14.45 -13.97
N SER A 353 1.41 14.39 -15.13
CA SER A 353 0.51 15.46 -15.62
C SER A 353 -0.73 15.60 -14.75
N LEU A 354 -1.40 14.49 -14.43
CA LEU A 354 -2.55 14.47 -13.52
C LEU A 354 -2.20 15.06 -12.14
N LYS A 355 -1.00 14.73 -11.63
CA LYS A 355 -0.52 15.27 -10.36
C LYS A 355 -0.30 16.78 -10.42
N LYS A 356 0.22 17.31 -11.52
CA LYS A 356 0.40 18.76 -11.72
C LYS A 356 -0.92 19.50 -11.82
N GLU A 357 -1.94 18.86 -12.33
CA GLU A 357 -3.32 19.37 -12.41
C GLU A 357 -4.06 19.32 -11.07
N GLY A 358 -3.44 18.72 -10.02
CA GLY A 358 -4.10 18.52 -8.72
C GLY A 358 -5.23 17.49 -8.77
N SER A 359 -5.19 16.53 -9.72
CA SER A 359 -6.24 15.55 -9.88
C SER A 359 -6.26 14.53 -8.75
N HIS A 360 -7.39 14.37 -8.08
CA HIS A 360 -7.61 13.36 -7.05
C HIS A 360 -7.45 11.92 -7.56
N LEU A 361 -7.52 11.70 -8.88
CA LEU A 361 -7.31 10.40 -9.52
C LEU A 361 -5.90 9.83 -9.32
N VAL A 362 -4.95 10.60 -8.82
CA VAL A 362 -3.63 10.12 -8.43
C VAL A 362 -3.61 9.67 -6.97
N GLU A 363 -4.45 10.21 -6.13
CA GLU A 363 -4.42 10.04 -4.68
C GLU A 363 -5.24 8.84 -4.22
N ALA A 364 -6.52 8.77 -4.60
CA ALA A 364 -7.44 7.76 -4.12
C ALA A 364 -8.41 7.28 -5.20
N HIS A 365 -9.00 6.11 -4.97
CA HIS A 365 -10.17 5.65 -5.70
C HIS A 365 -11.44 6.31 -5.17
N VAL A 366 -12.54 6.19 -5.93
CA VAL A 366 -13.87 6.63 -5.47
C VAL A 366 -14.29 5.99 -4.14
N THR A 367 -13.81 4.76 -3.86
CA THR A 367 -14.01 4.08 -2.56
C THR A 367 -12.71 4.09 -1.77
N VAL A 368 -12.80 4.61 -0.54
CA VAL A 368 -11.67 4.70 0.41
C VAL A 368 -12.02 3.94 1.68
N ASN A 369 -11.13 3.04 2.09
CA ASN A 369 -11.24 2.31 3.35
C ASN A 369 -10.70 3.15 4.52
N ARG A 370 -11.32 3.00 5.69
CA ARG A 370 -10.95 3.67 6.93
C ARG A 370 -11.08 2.69 8.12
N PRO A 371 -10.46 2.94 9.28
CA PRO A 371 -10.59 2.06 10.45
C PRO A 371 -12.05 1.81 10.89
N TRP A 372 -12.93 2.75 10.65
CA TRP A 372 -14.35 2.67 11.00
C TRP A 372 -15.23 2.04 9.92
N GLY A 373 -14.70 1.79 8.71
CA GLY A 373 -15.46 1.24 7.57
C GLY A 373 -14.96 1.75 6.23
N SER A 374 -15.85 2.31 5.40
CA SER A 374 -15.48 2.89 4.12
C SER A 374 -16.42 4.01 3.69
N TYR A 375 -15.95 4.84 2.77
CA TYR A 375 -16.83 5.71 2.02
C TYR A 375 -16.59 5.58 0.52
N THR A 376 -17.64 5.79 -0.27
CA THR A 376 -17.58 5.83 -1.73
C THR A 376 -18.16 7.15 -2.21
N VAL A 377 -17.40 7.95 -2.94
CA VAL A 377 -17.92 9.12 -3.64
C VAL A 377 -18.76 8.63 -4.81
N LEU A 378 -20.04 8.94 -4.79
CA LEU A 378 -21.01 8.54 -5.81
C LEU A 378 -21.12 9.60 -6.89
N GLU A 379 -21.11 10.86 -6.48
CA GLU A 379 -21.20 12.01 -7.35
C GLU A 379 -20.54 13.23 -6.71
N GLU A 380 -19.90 14.05 -7.52
CA GLU A 380 -19.30 15.31 -7.09
C GLU A 380 -19.59 16.41 -8.11
N GLY A 381 -20.09 17.54 -7.60
CA GLY A 381 -20.38 18.74 -8.38
C GLY A 381 -19.88 19.99 -7.67
N ARG A 382 -20.04 21.14 -8.32
CA ARG A 382 -19.52 22.42 -7.80
C ARG A 382 -19.98 22.78 -6.37
N PHE A 383 -21.20 22.38 -6.02
CA PHE A 383 -21.83 22.77 -4.73
C PHE A 383 -22.38 21.61 -3.93
N HIS A 384 -22.10 20.37 -4.38
CA HIS A 384 -22.52 19.16 -3.68
C HIS A 384 -21.53 18.02 -3.87
N LYS A 385 -21.48 17.13 -2.88
CA LYS A 385 -20.78 15.84 -2.95
C LYS A 385 -21.66 14.80 -2.30
N ILE A 386 -21.87 13.66 -2.97
CA ILE A 386 -22.68 12.56 -2.49
C ILE A 386 -21.77 11.39 -2.18
N LYS A 387 -21.82 10.92 -0.94
CA LYS A 387 -21.04 9.76 -0.48
C LYS A 387 -21.96 8.65 0.02
N ARG A 388 -21.61 7.40 -0.27
CA ARG A 388 -22.08 6.25 0.50
C ARG A 388 -21.07 5.99 1.59
N ILE A 389 -21.50 5.92 2.83
CA ILE A 389 -20.66 5.62 3.98
C ILE A 389 -21.15 4.29 4.59
N CYS A 390 -20.21 3.38 4.82
CA CYS A 390 -20.46 2.10 5.47
C CYS A 390 -19.65 2.05 6.77
N VAL A 391 -20.30 1.87 7.92
CA VAL A 391 -19.68 1.83 9.24
C VAL A 391 -19.78 0.45 9.84
N HIS A 392 -18.63 -0.14 10.19
CA HIS A 392 -18.57 -1.47 10.78
C HIS A 392 -19.25 -1.54 12.15
N PRO A 393 -19.75 -2.74 12.58
CA PRO A 393 -20.27 -2.96 13.93
C PRO A 393 -19.27 -2.51 15.00
N GLY A 394 -19.74 -1.73 15.99
CA GLY A 394 -18.92 -1.20 17.08
C GLY A 394 -18.03 0.01 16.73
N ALA A 395 -17.98 0.39 15.45
CA ALA A 395 -17.13 1.50 15.00
C ALA A 395 -17.88 2.86 15.00
N SER A 396 -17.11 3.92 14.96
CA SER A 396 -17.64 5.31 14.89
C SER A 396 -16.76 6.21 14.05
N LEU A 397 -17.36 7.19 13.41
CA LEU A 397 -16.66 8.31 12.80
C LEU A 397 -16.07 9.22 13.89
N SER A 398 -15.12 10.08 13.51
CA SER A 398 -14.59 11.12 14.40
C SER A 398 -15.70 12.08 14.86
N ILE A 399 -15.51 12.68 16.03
CA ILE A 399 -16.29 13.85 16.43
C ILE A 399 -15.82 15.00 15.56
N GLN A 400 -16.73 15.64 14.80
CA GLN A 400 -16.35 16.59 13.77
C GLN A 400 -17.36 17.72 13.58
N MET A 401 -16.91 18.79 12.92
CA MET A 401 -17.70 19.94 12.55
C MET A 401 -17.19 20.51 11.23
N HIS A 402 -18.06 21.17 10.47
CA HIS A 402 -17.74 21.80 9.17
C HIS A 402 -18.20 23.27 9.17
N HIS A 403 -17.36 24.18 8.69
CA HIS A 403 -17.69 25.59 8.62
C HIS A 403 -18.49 25.98 7.37
N HIS A 404 -18.21 25.32 6.23
CA HIS A 404 -18.69 25.79 4.94
C HIS A 404 -19.75 24.90 4.29
N ARG A 405 -19.95 23.67 4.81
CA ARG A 405 -20.92 22.72 4.29
C ARG A 405 -21.95 22.31 5.32
N CYS A 406 -23.13 21.94 4.87
CA CYS A 406 -24.12 21.17 5.61
C CYS A 406 -24.20 19.76 5.05
N GLU A 407 -24.71 18.83 5.86
CA GLU A 407 -24.85 17.43 5.47
C GLU A 407 -26.26 16.93 5.69
N HIS A 408 -26.77 16.10 4.78
CA HIS A 408 -28.01 15.38 4.90
C HIS A 408 -27.71 13.89 4.86
N TRP A 409 -28.02 13.18 5.91
CA TRP A 409 -27.79 11.75 6.00
C TRP A 409 -29.10 10.99 5.83
N VAL A 410 -29.10 9.98 4.99
CA VAL A 410 -30.21 9.02 4.80
C VAL A 410 -29.70 7.66 5.24
N ILE A 411 -30.31 7.05 6.26
CA ILE A 411 -29.91 5.73 6.74
C ILE A 411 -30.51 4.69 5.78
N ILE A 412 -29.68 3.93 5.12
CA ILE A 412 -30.07 2.92 4.11
C ILE A 412 -30.16 1.54 4.74
N GLN A 413 -29.23 1.22 5.65
CA GLN A 413 -29.18 -0.08 6.32
C GLN A 413 -28.73 0.07 7.77
N GLY A 414 -29.30 -0.71 8.65
CA GLY A 414 -28.93 -0.75 10.06
C GLY A 414 -29.52 0.40 10.89
N THR A 415 -29.02 0.58 12.09
CA THR A 415 -29.45 1.66 13.00
C THR A 415 -28.22 2.44 13.45
N ALA A 416 -28.13 3.70 13.05
CA ALA A 416 -27.05 4.59 13.46
C ALA A 416 -27.34 5.19 14.84
N TRP A 417 -26.32 5.25 15.69
CA TRP A 417 -26.32 6.15 16.84
C TRP A 417 -25.73 7.49 16.40
N ILE A 418 -26.48 8.55 16.64
CA ILE A 418 -26.10 9.89 16.19
C ILE A 418 -26.05 10.81 17.40
N ARG A 419 -24.96 11.56 17.49
CA ARG A 419 -24.81 12.68 18.41
C ARG A 419 -24.72 13.97 17.60
N LEU A 420 -25.65 14.89 17.89
CA LEU A 420 -25.76 16.18 17.23
C LEU A 420 -25.89 17.27 18.31
N GLN A 421 -24.84 18.04 18.52
CA GLN A 421 -24.74 18.98 19.67
C GLN A 421 -25.07 18.28 21.00
N ASN A 422 -26.08 18.74 21.70
CA ASN A 422 -26.50 18.19 22.99
C ASN A 422 -27.50 17.05 22.90
N LYS A 423 -27.87 16.63 21.69
CA LYS A 423 -28.86 15.55 21.46
C LYS A 423 -28.13 14.24 21.08
N GLN A 424 -28.65 13.12 21.61
CA GLN A 424 -28.21 11.78 21.24
C GLN A 424 -29.45 10.94 20.96
N PHE A 425 -29.43 10.20 19.85
CA PHE A 425 -30.58 9.39 19.46
C PHE A 425 -30.18 8.25 18.52
N LEU A 426 -31.00 7.23 18.44
CA LEU A 426 -30.90 6.18 17.43
C LEU A 426 -31.72 6.59 16.20
N CYS A 427 -31.13 6.41 15.03
CA CYS A 427 -31.74 6.68 13.74
C CYS A 427 -31.79 5.38 12.95
N PRO A 428 -32.97 4.73 12.83
CA PRO A 428 -33.13 3.49 12.07
C PRO A 428 -33.20 3.74 10.55
N GLU A 429 -33.28 2.65 9.79
CA GLU A 429 -33.44 2.65 8.33
C GLU A 429 -34.60 3.56 7.88
N ASN A 430 -34.42 4.16 6.69
CA ASN A 430 -35.37 5.09 6.05
C ASN A 430 -35.62 6.40 6.80
N GLN A 431 -34.81 6.72 7.80
CA GLN A 431 -34.85 8.03 8.44
C GLN A 431 -33.70 8.92 7.95
N THR A 432 -33.91 10.23 8.09
CA THR A 432 -32.97 11.26 7.67
C THR A 432 -32.55 12.12 8.85
N VAL A 433 -31.33 12.67 8.76
CA VAL A 433 -30.79 13.61 9.73
C VAL A 433 -30.12 14.77 8.97
N ASP A 434 -30.53 15.99 9.33
CA ASP A 434 -29.92 17.22 8.81
C ASP A 434 -28.88 17.73 9.80
N ILE A 435 -27.68 18.01 9.28
CA ILE A 435 -26.54 18.55 10.03
C ILE A 435 -26.22 19.94 9.49
N PRO A 436 -26.62 21.02 10.22
CA PRO A 436 -26.30 22.36 9.82
C PRO A 436 -24.78 22.66 9.89
N ARG A 437 -24.35 23.70 9.17
CA ARG A 437 -22.99 24.22 9.29
C ARG A 437 -22.63 24.53 10.73
N ALA A 438 -21.34 24.42 11.06
CA ALA A 438 -20.80 24.70 12.40
C ALA A 438 -21.44 23.89 13.53
N THR A 439 -22.01 22.73 13.20
CA THR A 439 -22.66 21.83 14.17
C THR A 439 -21.77 20.64 14.47
N ILE A 440 -21.40 20.42 15.73
CA ILE A 440 -20.62 19.26 16.17
C ILE A 440 -21.49 18.03 16.12
N HIS A 441 -20.99 17.00 15.45
CA HIS A 441 -21.73 15.77 15.23
C HIS A 441 -20.81 14.54 15.21
N GLN A 442 -21.40 13.37 15.41
CA GLN A 442 -20.76 12.07 15.34
C GLN A 442 -21.78 11.01 14.93
N LEU A 443 -21.35 10.04 14.15
CA LEU A 443 -22.08 8.84 13.82
C LEU A 443 -21.34 7.61 14.34
N ALA A 444 -22.07 6.67 14.96
CA ALA A 444 -21.54 5.38 15.39
C ALA A 444 -22.51 4.25 15.02
N ASN A 445 -21.96 3.05 14.92
CA ASN A 445 -22.74 1.83 14.71
C ASN A 445 -22.73 0.96 15.99
N PRO A 446 -23.77 1.03 16.83
CA PRO A 446 -23.90 0.19 18.02
C PRO A 446 -24.39 -1.21 17.71
N GLY A 447 -24.77 -1.49 16.45
CA GLY A 447 -25.40 -2.73 16.00
C GLY A 447 -24.40 -3.87 15.75
N LYS A 448 -24.94 -4.97 15.21
CA LYS A 448 -24.16 -6.16 14.83
C LYS A 448 -24.01 -6.33 13.31
N ILE A 449 -24.65 -5.48 12.53
CA ILE A 449 -24.55 -5.43 11.08
C ILE A 449 -23.98 -4.06 10.67
N PRO A 450 -23.37 -3.91 9.51
CA PRO A 450 -22.94 -2.61 9.01
C PRO A 450 -24.07 -1.59 8.97
N VAL A 451 -23.76 -0.34 9.29
CA VAL A 451 -24.65 0.80 9.03
C VAL A 451 -24.23 1.42 7.71
N GLU A 452 -25.17 1.50 6.76
CA GLU A 452 -24.96 2.23 5.51
C GLU A 452 -25.79 3.49 5.47
N ILE A 453 -25.15 4.59 5.09
CA ILE A 453 -25.84 5.88 4.88
C ILE A 453 -25.48 6.46 3.50
N ILE A 454 -26.41 7.22 2.94
CA ILE A 454 -26.10 8.20 1.89
C ILE A 454 -25.96 9.54 2.55
N GLU A 455 -24.79 10.15 2.38
CA GLU A 455 -24.46 11.48 2.83
C GLU A 455 -24.51 12.44 1.65
N ILE A 456 -25.29 13.48 1.73
CA ILE A 456 -25.32 14.57 0.75
C ILE A 456 -24.70 15.79 1.43
N GLN A 457 -23.52 16.14 0.99
CA GLN A 457 -22.84 17.38 1.40
C GLN A 457 -23.23 18.50 0.45
N SER A 458 -23.58 19.65 0.98
CA SER A 458 -23.89 20.84 0.17
C SER A 458 -23.26 22.10 0.76
N GLY A 459 -22.61 22.91 -0.09
CA GLY A 459 -21.90 24.10 0.34
C GLY A 459 -21.05 24.73 -0.74
N SER A 460 -20.41 25.83 -0.42
CA SER A 460 -19.51 26.55 -1.32
C SER A 460 -18.07 26.03 -1.26
N TYR A 461 -17.74 25.20 -0.26
CA TYR A 461 -16.46 24.56 -0.06
C TYR A 461 -16.66 23.16 0.54
N LEU A 462 -16.16 22.11 -0.14
CA LEU A 462 -16.44 20.70 0.16
C LEU A 462 -15.18 19.86 0.38
N GLU A 463 -14.01 20.51 0.50
CA GLU A 463 -12.74 19.83 0.68
C GLU A 463 -12.59 19.25 2.10
N GLU A 464 -11.73 18.26 2.26
CA GLU A 464 -11.54 17.54 3.52
C GLU A 464 -10.87 18.41 4.62
N ASP A 465 -10.20 19.51 4.27
CA ASP A 465 -9.61 20.47 5.20
C ASP A 465 -10.65 21.39 5.89
N ASP A 466 -11.93 21.39 5.43
CA ASP A 466 -13.06 21.98 6.18
C ASP A 466 -13.45 21.17 7.42
N ILE A 467 -12.90 19.94 7.59
CA ILE A 467 -13.22 19.08 8.72
C ILE A 467 -12.42 19.50 9.96
N VAL A 468 -13.10 20.04 10.95
CA VAL A 468 -12.54 20.25 12.30
C VAL A 468 -12.83 19.00 13.12
N ARG A 469 -11.78 18.27 13.54
CA ARG A 469 -11.88 17.05 14.36
C ARG A 469 -11.59 17.36 15.82
N PHE A 470 -12.31 16.69 16.72
CA PHE A 470 -12.16 16.82 18.15
C PHE A 470 -11.77 15.47 18.75
N THR A 471 -10.85 15.48 19.72
CA THR A 471 -10.45 14.28 20.48
C THR A 471 -11.57 13.87 21.45
N ASP A 472 -12.20 14.84 22.08
CA ASP A 472 -13.30 14.65 23.00
C ASP A 472 -14.48 15.55 22.63
N TRP A 473 -15.68 15.20 23.11
CA TRP A 473 -16.84 16.05 22.92
C TRP A 473 -16.62 17.37 23.65
N PRO A 474 -16.59 18.50 22.93
CA PRO A 474 -16.39 19.80 23.59
C PRO A 474 -17.46 20.04 24.65
N GLN A 475 -17.04 20.31 25.89
CA GLN A 475 -17.95 20.74 26.93
C GLN A 475 -18.52 22.10 26.52
N ALA A 476 -19.84 22.26 26.60
CA ALA A 476 -20.45 23.58 26.43
C ALA A 476 -19.80 24.53 27.44
N LYS A 477 -19.03 25.51 26.97
CA LYS A 477 -18.76 26.66 27.82
C LYS A 477 -20.11 27.27 28.10
N GLU A 478 -20.46 27.41 29.37
CA GLU A 478 -21.51 28.34 29.79
C GLU A 478 -21.11 29.74 29.29
N THR A 479 -21.57 30.11 28.12
CA THR A 479 -21.39 31.44 27.54
C THR A 479 -22.75 31.95 27.11
N ASP A 480 -23.22 32.90 27.90
CA ASP A 480 -24.09 34.02 27.53
C ASP A 480 -25.17 33.73 26.48
N GLU A 481 -26.28 33.11 26.91
CA GLU A 481 -27.56 33.20 26.20
C GLU A 481 -28.05 34.65 26.07
N ASP A 482 -27.41 35.63 26.73
CA ASP A 482 -27.83 37.05 26.77
C ASP A 482 -27.18 37.96 25.72
N ALA A 483 -26.19 37.50 24.95
CA ALA A 483 -25.48 38.37 24.00
C ALA A 483 -26.11 38.45 22.60
N TRP A 484 -27.07 37.60 22.25
CA TRP A 484 -27.70 37.58 20.92
C TRP A 484 -29.17 38.02 20.89
N SER A 485 -29.82 38.23 22.06
CA SER A 485 -31.23 38.62 22.14
C SER A 485 -31.51 40.14 21.98
N THR A 486 -30.46 40.99 21.89
CA THR A 486 -30.63 42.44 21.88
C THR A 486 -30.35 43.13 20.54
N LYS A 487 -30.21 42.42 19.41
CA LYS A 487 -30.00 43.07 18.08
C LYS A 487 -30.87 42.55 16.93
N THR A 488 -32.08 42.09 17.16
CA THR A 488 -33.05 41.91 16.10
C THR A 488 -34.44 42.39 16.52
N GLY A 489 -34.50 43.65 16.94
CA GLY A 489 -35.73 44.40 17.00
C GLY A 489 -35.89 45.20 15.71
N HIS A 490 -36.40 44.62 14.67
CA HIS A 490 -37.14 45.31 13.62
C HIS A 490 -38.11 44.30 12.98
N GLY A 491 -39.38 44.65 13.14
CA GLY A 491 -40.53 43.88 12.75
C GLY A 491 -40.56 43.53 11.27
N CYS A 492 -41.01 42.36 11.01
CA CYS A 492 -41.56 42.01 9.70
C CYS A 492 -43.06 41.70 9.93
N ASP A 493 -43.87 42.56 9.36
CA ASP A 493 -45.33 42.61 9.45
C ASP A 493 -45.99 41.25 9.07
N SER A 494 -46.89 40.85 9.96
CA SER A 494 -47.93 39.87 9.71
C SER A 494 -48.93 40.37 8.65
N LYS A 495 -48.68 40.15 7.36
CA LYS A 495 -49.65 40.25 6.26
C LYS A 495 -49.25 39.50 5.00
N ILE A 496 -49.14 38.17 5.07
CA ILE A 496 -49.28 37.30 3.86
C ILE A 496 -49.84 35.95 4.36
N GLN A 497 -51.07 35.98 4.86
CA GLN A 497 -51.93 34.80 4.98
C GLN A 497 -53.36 35.20 4.60
N SER A 498 -53.60 35.36 3.30
CA SER A 498 -54.95 35.29 2.73
C SER A 498 -54.89 35.61 1.23
N ARG A 499 -54.51 34.63 0.41
CA ARG A 499 -54.80 34.56 -1.03
C ARG A 499 -54.23 33.30 -1.65
N ILE A 500 -54.73 32.13 -1.28
CA ILE A 500 -54.77 30.94 -2.12
C ILE A 500 -56.00 30.16 -1.67
N SER A 501 -57.15 30.60 -2.15
CA SER A 501 -58.34 29.80 -2.33
C SER A 501 -59.23 30.55 -3.31
N GLN A 502 -59.35 30.03 -4.52
CA GLN A 502 -60.17 30.34 -5.68
C GLN A 502 -59.32 30.74 -6.89
N ASP A 503 -58.89 29.71 -7.65
CA ASP A 503 -59.32 29.38 -9.03
C ASP A 503 -58.60 28.09 -9.45
#